data_7e85171edbc873f42cb0754d7ca3b122
#
_entry.id   7e85171edbc873f42cb0754d7ca3b122
#
_cell.length_a   1.000
_cell.length_b   1.000
_cell.length_c   1.000
_cell.angle_alpha   90.00
_cell.angle_beta   90.00
_cell.angle_gamma   90.00
#
_symmetry.space_group_name_H-M   'P 1'
#
loop_
_entity.id
_entity.type
_entity.pdbx_description
1 polymer ?
#
loop_
_entity_poly.entity_id
_entity_poly.type
_entity_poly.pdbx_seq_one_letter_code
_entity_poly.pdbx_strand_id
1 'polypeptide(L)'
;ERFAQTKTAEVLSWCPTCQIQFSETVAPSMNDAEEPPFNMTMFAVYLARRLDALRPLLTTPVNKRVALHEYPGAIGVTEAVIDLLSAIPGLEYVDLNMPRIGYQMTSLRAMPEARQDLLANTFKAAEDAKVTTLAGVYHADHRELCAHEDAWPFEIVNFMELIGESMGLHREDLFKRYKLMQDVDAILAASQDMIETNNLDPEDVREV
;
A
#
# COMPACT_ATOMS: atom_id res chain seq x y z
N GLU A 1 25.92 -8.26 8.52
CA GLU A 1 26.62 -9.57 8.46
C GLU A 1 25.73 -10.70 7.91
N ARG A 2 24.45 -10.87 8.40
CA ARG A 2 23.57 -11.96 7.95
C ARG A 2 23.23 -11.88 6.45
N PHE A 3 22.89 -10.68 5.94
CA PHE A 3 22.59 -10.51 4.50
C PHE A 3 23.83 -10.75 3.61
N ALA A 4 25.02 -10.34 4.08
CA ALA A 4 26.26 -10.60 3.35
C ALA A 4 26.52 -12.11 3.16
N GLN A 5 26.10 -12.95 4.12
CA GLN A 5 26.23 -14.41 4.03
C GLN A 5 25.34 -15.02 2.94
N THR A 6 24.21 -14.41 2.63
CA THR A 6 23.29 -14.89 1.56
C THR A 6 23.76 -14.50 0.16
N LYS A 7 24.79 -13.64 0.03
CA LYS A 7 25.25 -13.06 -1.24
C LYS A 7 24.13 -12.40 -2.05
N THR A 8 23.12 -11.88 -1.35
CA THR A 8 21.98 -11.21 -1.96
C THR A 8 22.44 -9.88 -2.55
N ALA A 9 22.22 -9.67 -3.83
CA ALA A 9 22.58 -8.41 -4.51
C ALA A 9 21.51 -7.33 -4.33
N GLU A 10 20.25 -7.72 -4.19
CA GLU A 10 19.12 -6.79 -4.08
C GLU A 10 18.12 -7.29 -3.02
N VAL A 11 17.69 -6.39 -2.13
CA VAL A 11 16.64 -6.61 -1.13
C VAL A 11 15.43 -5.80 -1.53
N LEU A 12 14.27 -6.45 -1.69
CA LEU A 12 13.04 -5.77 -2.00
C LEU A 12 12.37 -5.29 -0.71
N SER A 13 12.08 -3.99 -0.66
CA SER A 13 11.41 -3.36 0.46
C SER A 13 9.97 -3.01 0.08
N TRP A 14 9.05 -3.31 0.98
CA TRP A 14 7.65 -2.84 0.91
C TRP A 14 7.42 -1.60 1.76
N CYS A 15 8.34 -1.31 2.67
CA CYS A 15 8.20 -0.27 3.68
C CYS A 15 9.00 0.97 3.28
N PRO A 16 8.35 2.13 3.04
CA PRO A 16 9.07 3.34 2.67
C PRO A 16 10.01 3.84 3.77
N THR A 17 9.63 3.67 5.03
CA THR A 17 10.48 4.04 6.17
C THR A 17 11.76 3.19 6.19
N CYS A 18 11.65 1.87 5.95
CA CYS A 18 12.82 1.00 5.88
C CYS A 18 13.74 1.39 4.72
N GLN A 19 13.17 1.71 3.56
CA GLN A 19 13.92 2.16 2.38
C GLN A 19 14.68 3.46 2.66
N ILE A 20 14.01 4.47 3.21
CA ILE A 20 14.61 5.77 3.53
C ILE A 20 15.67 5.61 4.61
N GLN A 21 15.38 4.87 5.69
CA GLN A 21 16.32 4.60 6.76
C GLN A 21 17.60 3.94 6.25
N PHE A 22 17.46 2.96 5.34
CA PHE A 22 18.61 2.31 4.73
C PHE A 22 19.39 3.29 3.84
N SER A 23 18.73 3.99 2.94
CA SER A 23 19.37 4.86 1.94
C SER A 23 20.02 6.11 2.54
N GLU A 24 19.38 6.72 3.54
CA GLU A 24 19.78 8.02 4.09
C GLU A 24 20.59 7.93 5.39
N THR A 25 20.52 6.79 6.08
CA THR A 25 21.19 6.62 7.37
C THR A 25 22.19 5.46 7.37
N VAL A 26 21.73 4.25 7.02
CA VAL A 26 22.56 3.04 7.15
C VAL A 26 23.67 3.02 6.09
N ALA A 27 23.33 3.15 4.83
CA ALA A 27 24.31 3.10 3.73
C ALA A 27 25.36 4.22 3.84
N PRO A 28 25.00 5.50 4.10
CA PRO A 28 25.98 6.56 4.29
C PRO A 28 26.85 6.43 5.55
N SER A 29 26.39 5.69 6.58
CA SER A 29 27.17 5.45 7.80
C SER A 29 28.21 4.35 7.67
N MET A 30 28.17 3.60 6.58
CA MET A 30 29.20 2.60 6.26
C MET A 30 30.48 3.32 5.81
N ASN A 31 31.64 2.79 6.20
CA ASN A 31 32.91 3.41 5.83
C ASN A 31 33.08 3.49 4.31
N ASP A 32 33.70 4.57 3.82
CA ASP A 32 33.94 4.82 2.39
C ASP A 32 34.62 3.66 1.62
N ALA A 33 35.20 2.71 2.35
CA ALA A 33 35.85 1.53 1.81
C ALA A 33 34.92 0.31 1.67
N GLU A 34 33.69 0.39 2.21
CA GLU A 34 32.74 -0.72 2.22
C GLU A 34 31.50 -0.33 1.43
N GLU A 35 31.30 -0.92 0.26
CA GLU A 35 30.02 -0.82 -0.43
C GLU A 35 28.93 -1.54 0.40
N PRO A 36 27.68 -1.03 0.40
CA PRO A 36 26.58 -1.75 1.01
C PRO A 36 26.51 -3.19 0.47
N PRO A 37 26.29 -4.19 1.32
CA PRO A 37 26.34 -5.59 0.91
C PRO A 37 25.19 -5.98 -0.05
N PHE A 38 24.24 -5.09 -0.27
CA PHE A 38 23.11 -5.25 -1.20
C PHE A 38 22.52 -3.87 -1.53
N ASN A 39 21.79 -3.81 -2.65
CA ASN A 39 20.91 -2.68 -2.94
C ASN A 39 19.54 -2.92 -2.32
N MET A 40 18.90 -1.85 -1.81
CA MET A 40 17.53 -1.90 -1.37
C MET A 40 16.65 -1.17 -2.38
N THR A 41 15.65 -1.86 -2.90
CA THR A 41 14.73 -1.33 -3.93
C THR A 41 13.30 -1.47 -3.45
N MET A 42 12.49 -0.42 -3.60
CA MET A 42 11.05 -0.51 -3.35
C MET A 42 10.41 -1.48 -4.32
N PHE A 43 9.49 -2.32 -3.81
CA PHE A 43 8.85 -3.38 -4.59
C PHE A 43 8.10 -2.84 -5.81
N ALA A 44 7.40 -1.70 -5.69
CA ALA A 44 6.73 -1.06 -6.82
C ALA A 44 7.73 -0.68 -7.93
N VAL A 45 8.87 -0.10 -7.56
CA VAL A 45 9.94 0.28 -8.50
C VAL A 45 10.55 -0.96 -9.16
N TYR A 46 10.75 -2.03 -8.39
CA TYR A 46 11.23 -3.30 -8.93
C TYR A 46 10.27 -3.89 -9.97
N LEU A 47 8.95 -3.87 -9.70
CA LEU A 47 7.94 -4.35 -10.65
C LEU A 47 7.86 -3.47 -11.90
N ALA A 48 7.86 -2.13 -11.74
CA ALA A 48 7.79 -1.21 -12.87
C ALA A 48 9.00 -1.37 -13.82
N ARG A 49 10.20 -1.60 -13.29
CA ARG A 49 11.40 -1.93 -14.10
C ARG A 49 11.26 -3.24 -14.90
N ARG A 50 10.29 -4.09 -14.54
CA ARG A 50 10.00 -5.38 -15.17
C ARG A 50 8.63 -5.42 -15.81
N LEU A 51 8.09 -4.26 -16.15
CA LEU A 51 6.72 -4.12 -16.67
C LEU A 51 6.49 -4.97 -17.93
N ASP A 52 7.51 -5.10 -18.79
CA ASP A 52 7.40 -5.94 -19.99
C ASP A 52 7.20 -7.43 -19.65
N ALA A 53 7.79 -7.90 -18.55
CA ALA A 53 7.57 -9.28 -18.08
C ALA A 53 6.22 -9.42 -17.33
N LEU A 54 5.73 -8.35 -16.73
CA LEU A 54 4.46 -8.34 -16.01
C LEU A 54 3.25 -8.25 -16.98
N ARG A 55 3.35 -7.44 -18.04
CA ARG A 55 2.25 -7.20 -18.99
C ARG A 55 1.54 -8.48 -19.49
N PRO A 56 2.23 -9.56 -19.88
CA PRO A 56 1.57 -10.78 -20.33
C PRO A 56 0.74 -11.47 -19.24
N LEU A 57 0.95 -11.14 -17.98
CA LEU A 57 0.22 -11.70 -16.84
C LEU A 57 -1.04 -10.87 -16.50
N LEU A 58 -1.13 -9.62 -16.96
CA LEU A 58 -2.27 -8.74 -16.76
C LEU A 58 -3.36 -9.06 -17.81
N THR A 59 -4.04 -10.18 -17.65
CA THR A 59 -4.95 -10.73 -18.67
C THR A 59 -6.42 -10.39 -18.46
N THR A 60 -6.80 -10.03 -17.23
CA THR A 60 -8.17 -9.69 -16.87
C THR A 60 -8.36 -8.17 -16.89
N PRO A 61 -9.30 -7.62 -17.66
CA PRO A 61 -9.59 -6.19 -17.64
C PRO A 61 -10.17 -5.77 -16.28
N VAL A 62 -9.64 -4.68 -15.74
CA VAL A 62 -10.12 -4.03 -14.51
C VAL A 62 -10.77 -2.69 -14.91
N ASN A 63 -12.08 -2.70 -15.14
CA ASN A 63 -12.82 -1.54 -15.63
C ASN A 63 -13.13 -0.56 -14.48
N LYS A 64 -12.12 0.11 -13.98
CA LYS A 64 -12.20 1.02 -12.83
C LYS A 64 -11.55 2.36 -13.16
N ARG A 65 -12.11 3.45 -12.59
CA ARG A 65 -11.48 4.77 -12.52
C ARG A 65 -10.76 4.88 -11.19
N VAL A 66 -9.43 4.90 -11.23
CA VAL A 66 -8.57 4.76 -10.05
C VAL A 66 -7.79 6.02 -9.79
N ALA A 67 -7.88 6.57 -8.57
CA ALA A 67 -6.97 7.59 -8.08
C ALA A 67 -6.06 7.02 -6.99
N LEU A 68 -4.91 7.66 -6.79
CA LEU A 68 -3.99 7.32 -5.71
C LEU A 68 -4.17 8.27 -4.53
N HIS A 69 -4.13 7.70 -3.32
CA HIS A 69 -3.82 8.46 -2.13
C HIS A 69 -2.29 8.57 -2.04
N GLU A 70 -1.77 9.76 -2.34
CA GLU A 70 -0.36 9.96 -2.60
C GLU A 70 0.37 10.63 -1.43
N TYR A 71 1.56 10.11 -1.16
CA TYR A 71 2.60 10.78 -0.38
C TYR A 71 3.90 10.75 -1.19
N PRO A 72 4.85 11.66 -0.97
CA PRO A 72 6.14 11.63 -1.64
C PRO A 72 6.85 10.28 -1.51
N GLY A 73 6.81 9.69 -0.31
CA GLY A 73 7.38 8.36 -0.06
C GLY A 73 8.84 8.23 -0.45
N ALA A 74 9.25 7.03 -0.81
CA ALA A 74 10.56 6.79 -1.40
C ALA A 74 10.56 7.21 -2.88
N ILE A 75 11.71 7.73 -3.34
CA ILE A 75 11.89 8.27 -4.69
C ILE A 75 11.49 7.26 -5.76
N GLY A 76 10.69 7.70 -6.72
CA GLY A 76 10.25 6.92 -7.88
C GLY A 76 9.11 5.94 -7.61
N VAL A 77 8.57 5.88 -6.39
CA VAL A 77 7.50 4.92 -6.06
C VAL A 77 6.17 5.33 -6.66
N THR A 78 5.79 6.60 -6.55
CA THR A 78 4.51 7.09 -7.11
C THR A 78 4.46 6.89 -8.62
N GLU A 79 5.51 7.29 -9.33
CA GLU A 79 5.64 7.12 -10.77
C GLU A 79 5.57 5.64 -11.16
N ALA A 80 6.28 4.79 -10.43
CA ALA A 80 6.25 3.34 -10.65
C ALA A 80 4.83 2.76 -10.46
N VAL A 81 4.09 3.20 -9.45
CA VAL A 81 2.71 2.75 -9.22
C VAL A 81 1.79 3.22 -10.34
N ILE A 82 1.93 4.48 -10.80
CA ILE A 82 1.16 5.01 -11.94
C ILE A 82 1.43 4.18 -13.20
N ASP A 83 2.71 3.87 -13.50
CA ASP A 83 3.09 3.05 -14.65
C ASP A 83 2.48 1.64 -14.57
N LEU A 84 2.51 1.02 -13.39
CA LEU A 84 1.92 -0.29 -13.14
C LEU A 84 0.41 -0.28 -13.34
N LEU A 85 -0.31 0.68 -12.75
CA LEU A 85 -1.76 0.82 -12.90
C LEU A 85 -2.15 1.11 -14.35
N SER A 86 -1.40 1.97 -15.04
CA SER A 86 -1.63 2.32 -16.45
C SER A 86 -1.41 1.14 -17.40
N ALA A 87 -0.72 0.10 -16.96
CA ALA A 87 -0.52 -1.12 -17.73
C ALA A 87 -1.69 -2.11 -17.62
N ILE A 88 -2.58 -1.94 -16.65
CA ILE A 88 -3.75 -2.80 -16.42
C ILE A 88 -4.80 -2.54 -17.49
N PRO A 89 -5.25 -3.55 -18.25
CA PRO A 89 -6.30 -3.36 -19.25
C PRO A 89 -7.60 -2.84 -18.62
N GLY A 90 -8.20 -1.83 -19.23
CA GLY A 90 -9.49 -1.26 -18.82
C GLY A 90 -9.42 -0.28 -17.63
N LEU A 91 -8.29 -0.16 -16.95
CA LEU A 91 -8.11 0.78 -15.85
C LEU A 91 -7.84 2.19 -16.38
N GLU A 92 -8.53 3.17 -15.83
CA GLU A 92 -8.30 4.60 -16.07
C GLU A 92 -7.70 5.23 -14.81
N TYR A 93 -6.45 5.67 -14.90
CA TYR A 93 -5.83 6.44 -13.82
C TYR A 93 -6.31 7.89 -13.85
N VAL A 94 -6.65 8.43 -12.69
CA VAL A 94 -7.11 9.81 -12.48
C VAL A 94 -6.18 10.51 -11.49
N ASP A 95 -5.50 11.55 -11.94
CA ASP A 95 -4.71 12.42 -11.07
C ASP A 95 -5.64 13.41 -10.34
N LEU A 96 -5.67 13.34 -9.01
CA LEU A 96 -6.46 14.26 -8.19
C LEU A 96 -5.78 15.62 -7.98
N ASN A 97 -4.54 15.78 -8.41
CA ASN A 97 -3.72 16.99 -8.20
C ASN A 97 -3.65 17.43 -6.73
N MET A 98 -3.66 16.46 -5.82
CA MET A 98 -3.57 16.74 -4.40
C MET A 98 -2.14 17.10 -3.98
N PRO A 99 -1.97 17.98 -2.97
CA PRO A 99 -0.64 18.29 -2.45
C PRO A 99 -0.03 17.05 -1.79
N ARG A 100 1.19 16.71 -2.18
CA ARG A 100 1.98 15.62 -1.59
C ARG A 100 2.72 16.13 -0.37
N ILE A 101 2.23 15.82 0.83
CA ILE A 101 2.76 16.33 2.11
C ILE A 101 3.29 15.17 2.95
N GLY A 102 4.56 15.25 3.36
CA GLY A 102 5.22 14.22 4.15
C GLY A 102 5.58 12.98 3.34
N TYR A 103 6.24 12.02 3.98
CA TYR A 103 6.69 10.78 3.33
C TYR A 103 5.62 9.69 3.31
N GLN A 104 4.71 9.73 4.25
CA GLN A 104 3.61 8.77 4.44
C GLN A 104 2.59 9.35 5.40
N MET A 105 1.41 8.74 5.51
CA MET A 105 0.32 9.20 6.38
C MET A 105 0.77 9.47 7.83
N THR A 106 1.65 8.63 8.37
CA THR A 106 2.15 8.78 9.75
C THR A 106 3.04 10.02 9.95
N SER A 107 3.56 10.63 8.88
CA SER A 107 4.35 11.86 8.97
C SER A 107 3.56 13.05 9.54
N LEU A 108 2.25 13.06 9.36
CA LEU A 108 1.35 14.09 9.89
C LEU A 108 0.75 13.73 11.26
N ARG A 109 1.23 12.68 11.92
CA ARG A 109 0.68 12.24 13.22
C ARG A 109 0.75 13.32 14.31
N ALA A 110 1.76 14.18 14.27
CA ALA A 110 1.91 15.31 15.19
C ALA A 110 0.99 16.50 14.87
N MET A 111 0.29 16.48 13.73
CA MET A 111 -0.63 17.51 13.26
C MET A 111 -1.97 16.86 12.87
N PRO A 112 -2.77 16.42 13.84
CA PRO A 112 -3.97 15.62 13.59
C PRO A 112 -5.02 16.37 12.75
N GLU A 113 -5.20 17.65 12.95
CA GLU A 113 -6.15 18.48 12.17
C GLU A 113 -5.72 18.55 10.70
N ALA A 114 -4.46 18.87 10.42
CA ALA A 114 -3.93 18.91 9.06
C ALA A 114 -4.01 17.54 8.36
N ARG A 115 -3.85 16.46 9.12
CA ARG A 115 -4.04 15.09 8.60
C ARG A 115 -5.50 14.82 8.24
N GLN A 116 -6.44 15.20 9.11
CA GLN A 116 -7.87 15.04 8.85
C GLN A 116 -8.31 15.87 7.65
N ASP A 117 -7.86 17.12 7.55
CA ASP A 117 -8.16 18.00 6.41
C ASP A 117 -7.63 17.42 5.09
N LEU A 118 -6.38 16.89 5.10
CA LEU A 118 -5.81 16.26 3.91
C LEU A 118 -6.63 15.04 3.47
N LEU A 119 -7.03 14.19 4.41
CA LEU A 119 -7.87 13.02 4.14
C LEU A 119 -9.24 13.43 3.59
N ALA A 120 -9.93 14.36 4.25
CA ALA A 120 -11.24 14.83 3.83
C ALA A 120 -11.19 15.47 2.43
N ASN A 121 -10.17 16.28 2.16
CA ASN A 121 -9.96 16.89 0.85
C ASN A 121 -9.64 15.84 -0.22
N THR A 122 -8.86 14.81 0.10
CA THR A 122 -8.55 13.72 -0.84
C THR A 122 -9.80 12.93 -1.19
N PHE A 123 -10.61 12.55 -0.19
CA PHE A 123 -11.86 11.82 -0.42
C PHE A 123 -12.85 12.66 -1.23
N LYS A 124 -12.97 13.95 -0.91
CA LYS A 124 -13.83 14.85 -1.66
C LYS A 124 -13.37 15.03 -3.11
N ALA A 125 -12.08 15.17 -3.35
CA ALA A 125 -11.52 15.25 -4.70
C ALA A 125 -11.76 13.94 -5.49
N ALA A 126 -11.65 12.78 -4.84
CA ALA A 126 -11.94 11.48 -5.44
C ALA A 126 -13.42 11.35 -5.83
N GLU A 127 -14.34 11.77 -4.96
CA GLU A 127 -15.77 11.81 -5.24
C GLU A 127 -16.08 12.75 -6.41
N ASP A 128 -15.57 13.98 -6.39
CA ASP A 128 -15.79 14.98 -7.44
C ASP A 128 -15.24 14.53 -8.80
N ALA A 129 -14.12 13.82 -8.81
CA ALA A 129 -13.53 13.19 -9.99
C ALA A 129 -14.28 11.92 -10.43
N LYS A 130 -15.29 11.47 -9.66
CA LYS A 130 -16.07 10.25 -9.92
C LYS A 130 -15.19 9.01 -10.07
N VAL A 131 -14.17 8.88 -9.23
CA VAL A 131 -13.40 7.64 -9.19
C VAL A 131 -14.28 6.52 -8.60
N THR A 132 -14.03 5.30 -9.03
CA THR A 132 -14.68 4.11 -8.48
C THR A 132 -13.81 3.43 -7.44
N THR A 133 -12.52 3.78 -7.42
CA THR A 133 -11.53 3.15 -6.53
C THR A 133 -10.47 4.18 -6.11
N LEU A 134 -10.25 4.32 -4.82
CA LEU A 134 -9.11 5.05 -4.25
C LEU A 134 -8.07 4.02 -3.80
N ALA A 135 -6.89 4.07 -4.40
CA ALA A 135 -5.82 3.12 -4.10
C ALA A 135 -4.77 3.73 -3.17
N GLY A 136 -4.47 3.04 -2.08
CA GLY A 136 -3.32 3.32 -1.24
C GLY A 136 -2.05 2.71 -1.82
N VAL A 137 -0.93 3.43 -1.72
CA VAL A 137 0.38 2.95 -2.19
C VAL A 137 1.01 2.00 -1.16
N TYR A 138 0.94 2.35 0.11
CA TYR A 138 1.55 1.59 1.20
C TYR A 138 0.49 0.87 2.03
N HIS A 139 0.86 -0.29 2.59
CA HIS A 139 -0.07 -1.05 3.44
C HIS A 139 -0.51 -0.27 4.69
N ALA A 140 0.36 0.61 5.22
CA ALA A 140 0.01 1.45 6.36
C ALA A 140 -1.09 2.45 6.00
N ASP A 141 -1.05 3.01 4.77
CA ASP A 141 -2.08 3.92 4.27
C ASP A 141 -3.39 3.15 4.05
N HIS A 142 -3.32 1.98 3.43
CA HIS A 142 -4.49 1.13 3.24
C HIS A 142 -5.19 0.78 4.57
N ARG A 143 -4.41 0.40 5.59
CA ARG A 143 -4.93 0.10 6.93
C ARG A 143 -5.69 1.25 7.59
N GLU A 144 -5.30 2.48 7.30
CA GLU A 144 -5.99 3.68 7.80
C GLU A 144 -7.20 4.05 6.93
N LEU A 145 -7.00 4.05 5.61
CA LEU A 145 -8.00 4.51 4.65
C LEU A 145 -9.22 3.60 4.57
N CYS A 146 -9.02 2.27 4.58
CA CYS A 146 -10.10 1.31 4.34
C CYS A 146 -11.24 1.41 5.35
N ALA A 147 -10.99 1.96 6.56
CA ALA A 147 -12.04 2.22 7.56
C ALA A 147 -13.08 3.26 7.12
N HIS A 148 -12.80 4.03 6.07
CA HIS A 148 -13.67 5.10 5.58
C HIS A 148 -14.51 4.68 4.38
N GLU A 149 -14.34 3.46 3.84
CA GLU A 149 -14.98 3.02 2.60
C GLU A 149 -16.51 3.18 2.63
N ASP A 150 -17.17 2.78 3.70
CA ASP A 150 -18.63 2.84 3.82
C ASP A 150 -19.22 4.26 3.77
N ALA A 151 -18.40 5.29 3.98
CA ALA A 151 -18.82 6.69 3.95
C ALA A 151 -18.71 7.33 2.56
N TRP A 152 -18.13 6.64 1.56
CA TRP A 152 -17.82 7.18 0.25
C TRP A 152 -18.32 6.30 -0.89
N PRO A 153 -18.59 6.87 -2.10
CA PRO A 153 -19.12 6.11 -3.24
C PRO A 153 -18.05 5.36 -4.03
N PHE A 154 -16.91 5.05 -3.44
CA PHE A 154 -15.81 4.32 -4.08
C PHE A 154 -15.19 3.32 -3.11
N GLU A 155 -14.66 2.24 -3.65
CA GLU A 155 -13.88 1.28 -2.86
C GLU A 155 -12.48 1.82 -2.51
N ILE A 156 -11.91 1.33 -1.42
CA ILE A 156 -10.55 1.66 -0.99
C ILE A 156 -9.71 0.39 -0.96
N VAL A 157 -8.64 0.34 -1.77
CA VAL A 157 -7.81 -0.85 -1.94
C VAL A 157 -6.31 -0.50 -1.86
N ASN A 158 -5.45 -1.49 -1.68
CA ASN A 158 -4.05 -1.32 -1.98
C ASN A 158 -3.82 -1.49 -3.49
N PHE A 159 -2.93 -0.71 -4.11
CA PHE A 159 -2.68 -0.78 -5.56
C PHE A 159 -2.33 -2.19 -6.06
N MET A 160 -1.74 -3.03 -5.19
CA MET A 160 -1.40 -4.41 -5.52
C MET A 160 -2.62 -5.30 -5.71
N GLU A 161 -3.75 -4.96 -5.09
CA GLU A 161 -5.01 -5.70 -5.29
C GLU A 161 -5.50 -5.56 -6.73
N LEU A 162 -5.35 -4.36 -7.32
CA LEU A 162 -5.70 -4.12 -8.74
C LEU A 162 -4.81 -4.90 -9.70
N ILE A 163 -3.52 -5.02 -9.39
CA ILE A 163 -2.58 -5.86 -10.14
C ILE A 163 -3.00 -7.33 -10.01
N GLY A 164 -3.27 -7.79 -8.79
CA GLY A 164 -3.77 -9.14 -8.51
C GLY A 164 -5.06 -9.45 -9.26
N GLU A 165 -6.04 -8.53 -9.23
CA GLU A 165 -7.30 -8.65 -9.96
C GLU A 165 -7.05 -8.84 -11.47
N SER A 166 -6.17 -8.02 -12.05
CA SER A 166 -5.80 -8.14 -13.46
C SER A 166 -5.07 -9.44 -13.80
N MET A 167 -4.38 -10.05 -12.84
CA MET A 167 -3.77 -11.37 -12.97
C MET A 167 -4.74 -12.52 -12.71
N GLY A 168 -6.02 -12.24 -12.43
CA GLY A 168 -6.99 -13.25 -12.02
C GLY A 168 -6.80 -13.79 -10.61
N LEU A 169 -6.01 -13.10 -9.78
CA LEU A 169 -5.75 -13.44 -8.39
C LEU A 169 -6.65 -12.57 -7.52
N HIS A 170 -7.78 -13.11 -7.10
CA HIS A 170 -8.68 -12.42 -6.18
C HIS A 170 -8.63 -13.08 -4.81
N ARG A 171 -8.38 -12.28 -3.78
CA ARG A 171 -8.45 -12.67 -2.37
C ARG A 171 -9.23 -11.62 -1.61
N GLU A 172 -10.09 -12.07 -0.72
CA GLU A 172 -10.79 -11.16 0.18
C GLU A 172 -9.79 -10.46 1.11
N ASP A 173 -9.93 -9.14 1.24
CA ASP A 173 -9.19 -8.37 2.25
C ASP A 173 -9.90 -8.53 3.61
N LEU A 174 -9.46 -9.52 4.38
CA LEU A 174 -10.00 -9.81 5.70
C LEU A 174 -9.76 -8.67 6.68
N PHE A 175 -8.63 -7.95 6.56
CA PHE A 175 -8.36 -6.81 7.44
C PHE A 175 -9.39 -5.70 7.23
N LYS A 176 -9.64 -5.31 5.97
CA LYS A 176 -10.67 -4.31 5.62
C LYS A 176 -12.05 -4.77 6.09
N ARG A 177 -12.42 -6.02 5.80
CA ARG A 177 -13.71 -6.59 6.21
C ARG A 177 -13.92 -6.44 7.72
N TYR A 178 -12.97 -6.87 8.52
CA TYR A 178 -13.10 -6.79 9.99
C TYR A 178 -13.10 -5.34 10.48
N LYS A 179 -12.29 -4.49 9.86
CA LYS A 179 -12.24 -3.07 10.22
C LYS A 179 -13.56 -2.34 9.94
N LEU A 180 -14.25 -2.68 8.88
CA LEU A 180 -15.57 -2.12 8.53
C LEU A 180 -16.70 -2.66 9.43
N MET A 181 -16.56 -3.86 9.99
CA MET A 181 -17.57 -4.42 10.89
C MET A 181 -17.79 -3.60 12.17
N GLN A 182 -16.74 -2.93 12.69
CA GLN A 182 -16.80 -2.07 13.90
C GLN A 182 -17.47 -2.74 15.13
N ASP A 183 -17.52 -4.06 15.17
CA ASP A 183 -18.15 -4.88 16.21
C ASP A 183 -17.23 -6.04 16.55
N VAL A 184 -16.65 -5.98 17.76
CA VAL A 184 -15.66 -6.96 18.23
C VAL A 184 -16.26 -8.37 18.34
N ASP A 185 -17.50 -8.50 18.82
CA ASP A 185 -18.14 -9.81 18.97
C ASP A 185 -18.42 -10.44 17.59
N ALA A 186 -18.86 -9.63 16.63
CA ALA A 186 -19.04 -10.07 15.24
C ALA A 186 -17.71 -10.45 14.57
N ILE A 187 -16.63 -9.72 14.84
CA ILE A 187 -15.28 -10.02 14.34
C ILE A 187 -14.79 -11.36 14.91
N LEU A 188 -14.91 -11.56 16.22
CA LEU A 188 -14.52 -12.83 16.87
C LEU A 188 -15.30 -14.02 16.29
N ALA A 189 -16.61 -13.87 16.13
CA ALA A 189 -17.44 -14.92 15.52
C ALA A 189 -17.02 -15.22 14.08
N ALA A 190 -16.73 -14.19 13.27
CA ALA A 190 -16.31 -14.34 11.88
C ALA A 190 -14.87 -14.85 11.70
N SER A 191 -14.04 -14.77 12.73
CA SER A 191 -12.63 -15.20 12.71
C SER A 191 -12.36 -16.48 13.51
N GLN A 192 -13.39 -17.16 14.02
CA GLN A 192 -13.27 -18.32 14.89
C GLN A 192 -12.33 -19.40 14.31
N ASP A 193 -12.52 -19.78 13.05
CA ASP A 193 -11.69 -20.80 12.40
C ASP A 193 -10.19 -20.42 12.39
N MET A 194 -9.89 -19.13 12.24
CA MET A 194 -8.50 -18.63 12.26
C MET A 194 -7.94 -18.62 13.68
N ILE A 195 -8.74 -18.25 14.66
CA ILE A 195 -8.37 -18.28 16.08
C ILE A 195 -8.02 -19.70 16.47
N GLU A 196 -8.89 -20.67 16.17
CA GLU A 196 -8.68 -22.08 16.45
C GLU A 196 -7.45 -22.66 15.71
N THR A 197 -7.33 -22.38 14.41
CA THR A 197 -6.21 -22.88 13.58
C THR A 197 -4.86 -22.39 14.08
N ASN A 198 -4.80 -21.16 14.60
CA ASN A 198 -3.56 -20.55 15.10
C ASN A 198 -3.38 -20.74 16.62
N ASN A 199 -4.26 -21.46 17.29
CA ASN A 199 -4.26 -21.70 18.75
C ASN A 199 -4.16 -20.38 19.55
N LEU A 200 -4.94 -19.36 19.14
CA LEU A 200 -5.00 -18.08 19.84
C LEU A 200 -6.06 -18.13 20.95
N ASP A 201 -5.82 -17.36 22.03
CA ASP A 201 -6.85 -17.14 23.04
C ASP A 201 -7.84 -16.09 22.52
N PRO A 202 -9.16 -16.37 22.45
CA PRO A 202 -10.16 -15.39 22.03
C PRO A 202 -10.16 -14.10 22.86
N GLU A 203 -9.84 -14.17 24.16
CA GLU A 203 -9.77 -12.98 25.01
C GLU A 203 -8.56 -12.10 24.64
N ASP A 204 -7.40 -12.71 24.35
CA ASP A 204 -6.24 -11.97 23.86
C ASP A 204 -6.53 -11.29 22.51
N VAL A 205 -7.29 -11.95 21.62
CA VAL A 205 -7.70 -11.39 20.33
C VAL A 205 -8.71 -10.25 20.50
N ARG A 206 -9.54 -10.30 21.55
CA ARG A 206 -10.50 -9.22 21.87
C ARG A 206 -9.83 -7.91 22.26
N GLU A 207 -8.66 -7.98 22.90
CA GLU A 207 -7.94 -6.81 23.42
C GLU A 207 -7.08 -6.08 22.37
N VAL A 208 -6.88 -6.67 21.19
CA VAL A 208 -6.07 -6.11 20.08
C VAL A 208 -6.90 -5.18 19.19
#